data_3af22c081b3257d57d05ebea6b90bfa1
#
_entry.id   3af22c081b3257d57d05ebea6b90bfa1
#
_cell.length_a   1.000
_cell.length_b   1.000
_cell.length_c   1.000
_cell.angle_alpha   90.00
_cell.angle_beta   90.00
_cell.angle_gamma   90.00
#
_symmetry.space_group_name_H-M   'P 1'
#
loop_
_entity.id
_entity.type
_entity.pdbx_description
1 polymer ?
#
loop_
_entity_poly.entity_id
_entity_poly.type
_entity_poly.pdbx_seq_one_letter_code
_entity_poly.pdbx_strand_id
1 'polypeptide(L)'
;MGQPTIFKRIIDREIPADIVYEDEQCLAFRDIKPQAPTHVLVIPKREIPSLVELGDEDLPLLAHLGRVIRDLAQQLGLDDGYRVVLNCGRQGGQEVPHLHFHLLGGRAMTWPPG
;
A
#
# COMPACT_ATOMS: atom_id res chain seq x y z
N MET A 1 -14.90 17.62 -9.37
CA MET A 1 -14.13 16.42 -9.60
C MET A 1 -12.65 16.70 -9.50
N GLY A 2 -11.96 15.92 -8.71
CA GLY A 2 -10.56 16.14 -8.51
C GLY A 2 -9.69 15.55 -9.62
N GLN A 3 -8.44 15.95 -9.62
CA GLN A 3 -7.44 15.32 -10.47
C GLN A 3 -7.25 13.86 -10.02
N PRO A 4 -6.90 12.95 -10.94
CA PRO A 4 -6.49 11.61 -10.56
C PRO A 4 -5.32 11.68 -9.58
N THR A 5 -5.31 10.80 -8.61
CA THR A 5 -4.18 10.73 -7.68
C THR A 5 -2.93 10.24 -8.41
N ILE A 6 -1.77 10.47 -7.80
CA ILE A 6 -0.50 9.95 -8.34
C ILE A 6 -0.56 8.42 -8.45
N PHE A 7 -1.26 7.74 -7.53
CA PHE A 7 -1.38 6.28 -7.57
C PHE A 7 -2.26 5.83 -8.74
N LYS A 8 -3.36 6.53 -9.01
CA LYS A 8 -4.18 6.23 -10.19
C LYS A 8 -3.37 6.39 -11.47
N ARG A 9 -2.53 7.41 -11.52
CA ARG A 9 -1.67 7.64 -12.68
C ARG A 9 -0.62 6.55 -12.84
N ILE A 10 -0.13 5.98 -11.74
CA ILE A 10 0.75 4.81 -11.81
C ILE A 10 -0.01 3.59 -12.33
N ILE A 11 -1.23 3.37 -11.84
CA ILE A 11 -2.09 2.28 -12.31
C ILE A 11 -2.31 2.37 -13.81
N ASP A 12 -2.56 3.58 -14.31
CA ASP A 12 -2.84 3.83 -15.73
C ASP A 12 -1.58 3.92 -16.59
N ARG A 13 -0.41 3.69 -16.02
CA ARG A 13 0.89 3.75 -16.72
C ARG A 13 1.22 5.14 -17.26
N GLU A 14 0.66 6.19 -16.68
CA GLU A 14 1.00 7.56 -17.06
C GLU A 14 2.31 8.03 -16.47
N ILE A 15 2.68 7.49 -15.30
CA ILE A 15 3.95 7.78 -14.67
C ILE A 15 4.62 6.45 -14.27
N PRO A 16 5.97 6.39 -14.26
CA PRO A 16 6.66 5.15 -13.94
C PRO A 16 6.66 4.84 -12.44
N ALA A 17 6.82 3.56 -12.11
CA ALA A 17 7.03 3.09 -10.76
C ALA A 17 7.79 1.77 -10.81
N ASP A 18 8.49 1.44 -9.72
CA ASP A 18 9.19 0.17 -9.58
C ASP A 18 8.20 -0.88 -9.05
N ILE A 19 7.49 -1.52 -9.98
CA ILE A 19 6.43 -2.47 -9.66
C ILE A 19 7.03 -3.80 -9.26
N VAL A 20 6.62 -4.32 -8.09
CA VAL A 20 7.10 -5.61 -7.58
C VAL A 20 6.03 -6.70 -7.68
N TYR A 21 4.76 -6.32 -7.85
CA TYR A 21 3.66 -7.25 -8.02
C TYR A 21 2.46 -6.55 -8.65
N GLU A 22 1.73 -7.29 -9.45
CA GLU A 22 0.49 -6.78 -10.05
C GLU A 22 -0.43 -7.93 -10.39
N ASP A 23 -1.74 -7.72 -10.16
CA ASP A 23 -2.79 -8.59 -10.65
C ASP A 23 -3.98 -7.74 -11.08
N GLU A 24 -5.12 -8.37 -11.38
CA GLU A 24 -6.31 -7.65 -11.86
C GLU A 24 -6.86 -6.68 -10.83
N GLN A 25 -6.61 -6.92 -9.53
CA GLN A 25 -7.23 -6.18 -8.44
C GLN A 25 -6.29 -5.19 -7.77
N CYS A 26 -4.98 -5.41 -7.86
CA CYS A 26 -4.04 -4.59 -7.09
C CYS A 26 -2.70 -4.44 -7.77
N LEU A 27 -1.93 -3.49 -7.22
CA LEU A 27 -0.59 -3.15 -7.67
C LEU A 27 0.28 -2.94 -6.44
N ALA A 28 1.51 -3.43 -6.49
CA ALA A 28 2.49 -3.17 -5.43
C ALA A 28 3.76 -2.61 -6.06
N PHE A 29 4.29 -1.52 -5.48
CA PHE A 29 5.47 -0.85 -6.01
C PHE A 29 6.28 -0.24 -4.88
N ARG A 30 7.58 -0.03 -5.13
CA ARG A 30 8.47 0.53 -4.12
C ARG A 30 8.22 2.02 -3.94
N ASP A 31 8.24 2.46 -2.67
CA ASP A 31 8.13 3.88 -2.35
C ASP A 31 9.41 4.58 -2.79
N ILE A 32 9.26 5.75 -3.44
CA ILE A 32 10.41 6.54 -3.91
C ILE A 32 11.14 7.25 -2.77
N LYS A 33 10.51 7.33 -1.59
CA LYS A 33 11.12 7.89 -0.38
C LYS A 33 11.06 6.84 0.72
N PRO A 34 11.83 5.75 0.60
CA PRO A 34 11.70 4.63 1.51
C PRO A 34 12.08 5.01 2.94
N GLN A 35 11.28 4.53 3.89
CA GLN A 35 11.51 4.73 5.32
C GLN A 35 12.12 3.48 5.96
N ALA A 36 12.41 2.46 5.17
CA ALA A 36 13.06 1.24 5.58
C ALA A 36 13.74 0.64 4.35
N PRO A 37 14.70 -0.30 4.52
CA PRO A 37 15.35 -0.96 3.37
C PRO A 37 14.36 -1.60 2.41
N THR A 38 13.25 -2.16 2.93
CA THR A 38 12.10 -2.56 2.13
C THR A 38 10.95 -1.65 2.50
N HIS A 39 10.43 -0.91 1.53
CA HIS A 39 9.25 -0.08 1.72
C HIS A 39 8.42 -0.17 0.44
N VAL A 40 7.37 -0.97 0.50
CA VAL A 40 6.49 -1.25 -0.64
C VAL A 40 5.10 -0.75 -0.34
N LEU A 41 4.46 -0.13 -1.33
CA LEU A 41 3.07 0.29 -1.25
C LEU A 41 2.21 -0.74 -1.97
N VAL A 42 1.13 -1.17 -1.32
CA VAL A 42 0.17 -2.10 -1.90
C VAL A 42 -1.16 -1.39 -2.01
N ILE A 43 -1.65 -1.25 -3.23
CA ILE A 43 -2.85 -0.47 -3.52
C ILE A 43 -3.86 -1.28 -4.34
N PRO A 44 -5.16 -1.08 -4.12
CA PRO A 44 -6.16 -1.62 -5.05
C PRO A 44 -6.16 -0.81 -6.34
N LYS A 45 -6.50 -1.45 -7.45
CA LYS A 45 -6.68 -0.73 -8.72
C LYS A 45 -7.97 0.07 -8.70
N ARG A 46 -8.94 -0.35 -7.92
CA ARG A 46 -10.17 0.38 -7.70
C ARG A 46 -9.90 1.64 -6.88
N GLU A 47 -10.51 2.74 -7.25
CA GLU A 47 -10.27 4.03 -6.61
C GLU A 47 -11.10 4.17 -5.35
N ILE A 48 -10.60 3.63 -4.25
CA ILE A 48 -11.17 3.78 -2.91
C ILE A 48 -10.29 4.79 -2.17
N PRO A 49 -10.81 5.96 -1.78
CA PRO A 49 -9.95 7.01 -1.23
C PRO A 49 -9.32 6.66 0.11
N SER A 50 -10.04 5.98 1.00
CA SER A 50 -9.51 5.64 2.32
C SER A 50 -10.30 4.49 2.92
N LEU A 51 -9.84 4.02 4.09
CA LEU A 51 -10.52 2.96 4.82
C LEU A 51 -11.97 3.34 5.16
N VAL A 52 -12.24 4.63 5.42
CA VAL A 52 -13.58 5.10 5.77
C VAL A 52 -14.59 4.84 4.64
N GLU A 53 -14.13 4.95 3.39
CA GLU A 53 -15.01 4.74 2.23
C GLU A 53 -15.10 3.29 1.79
N LEU A 54 -14.42 2.38 2.48
CA LEU A 54 -14.50 0.95 2.17
C LEU A 54 -15.87 0.43 2.59
N GLY A 55 -16.62 -0.13 1.65
CA GLY A 55 -17.93 -0.72 1.93
C GLY A 55 -17.83 -2.21 2.20
N ASP A 56 -18.96 -2.79 2.67
CA ASP A 56 -18.98 -4.23 2.94
C ASP A 56 -18.69 -5.06 1.69
N GLU A 57 -19.11 -4.57 0.53
CA GLU A 57 -18.84 -5.24 -0.75
C GLU A 57 -17.35 -5.23 -1.12
N ASP A 58 -16.56 -4.40 -0.47
CA ASP A 58 -15.12 -4.31 -0.72
C ASP A 58 -14.30 -5.21 0.20
N LEU A 59 -14.94 -5.87 1.18
CA LEU A 59 -14.22 -6.73 2.12
C LEU A 59 -13.44 -7.86 1.44
N PRO A 60 -13.95 -8.51 0.38
CA PRO A 60 -13.13 -9.49 -0.35
C PRO A 60 -11.88 -8.89 -0.96
N LEU A 61 -11.95 -7.65 -1.44
CA LEU A 61 -10.77 -6.95 -1.96
C LEU A 61 -9.76 -6.68 -0.83
N LEU A 62 -10.25 -6.25 0.33
CA LEU A 62 -9.38 -6.02 1.49
C LEU A 62 -8.67 -7.30 1.90
N ALA A 63 -9.38 -8.43 1.91
CA ALA A 63 -8.78 -9.73 2.19
C ALA A 63 -7.70 -10.09 1.15
N HIS A 64 -7.96 -9.79 -0.12
CA HIS A 64 -7.00 -10.03 -1.19
C HIS A 64 -5.72 -9.20 -0.98
N LEU A 65 -5.86 -7.93 -0.62
CA LEU A 65 -4.71 -7.07 -0.33
C LEU A 65 -3.88 -7.62 0.82
N GLY A 66 -4.55 -8.11 1.87
CA GLY A 66 -3.87 -8.75 3.00
C GLY A 66 -3.06 -9.98 2.58
N ARG A 67 -3.63 -10.81 1.71
CA ARG A 67 -2.93 -11.98 1.19
C ARG A 67 -1.71 -11.58 0.37
N VAL A 68 -1.84 -10.57 -0.49
CA VAL A 68 -0.73 -10.08 -1.31
C VAL A 68 0.40 -9.55 -0.42
N ILE A 69 0.06 -8.79 0.63
CA ILE A 69 1.05 -8.28 1.58
C ILE A 69 1.81 -9.43 2.25
N ARG A 70 1.07 -10.44 2.74
CA ARG A 70 1.68 -11.61 3.38
C ARG A 70 2.65 -12.32 2.43
N ASP A 71 2.21 -12.54 1.20
CA ASP A 71 3.02 -13.26 0.22
C ASP A 71 4.25 -12.45 -0.22
N LEU A 72 4.09 -11.13 -0.38
CA LEU A 72 5.20 -10.24 -0.73
C LEU A 72 6.24 -10.19 0.39
N ALA A 73 5.81 -10.13 1.65
CA ALA A 73 6.74 -10.12 2.77
C ALA A 73 7.63 -11.37 2.75
N GLN A 74 7.05 -12.52 2.43
CA GLN A 74 7.82 -13.75 2.30
C GLN A 74 8.78 -13.69 1.11
N GLN A 75 8.30 -13.26 -0.04
CA GLN A 75 9.11 -13.17 -1.27
C GLN A 75 10.26 -12.18 -1.12
N LEU A 76 10.05 -11.11 -0.38
CA LEU A 76 11.05 -10.07 -0.16
C LEU A 76 11.99 -10.38 0.99
N GLY A 77 11.85 -11.57 1.60
CA GLY A 77 12.78 -12.04 2.63
C GLY A 77 12.62 -11.35 3.98
N LEU A 78 11.43 -10.94 4.34
CA LEU A 78 11.17 -10.25 5.60
C LEU A 78 10.86 -11.23 6.73
N ASP A 79 11.68 -12.29 6.84
CA ASP A 79 11.45 -13.38 7.79
C ASP A 79 11.61 -12.96 9.25
N ASP A 80 12.42 -11.92 9.49
CA ASP A 80 12.63 -11.41 10.85
C ASP A 80 11.50 -10.51 11.34
N GLY A 81 10.51 -10.28 10.48
CA GLY A 81 9.36 -9.46 10.81
C GLY A 81 9.27 -8.19 9.97
N TYR A 82 8.12 -7.57 10.03
CA TYR A 82 7.85 -6.36 9.25
C TYR A 82 6.70 -5.61 9.89
N ARG A 83 6.48 -4.39 9.43
CA ARG A 83 5.36 -3.57 9.87
C ARG A 83 4.47 -3.28 8.67
N VAL A 84 3.15 -3.35 8.89
CA VAL A 84 2.16 -2.93 7.92
C VAL A 84 1.44 -1.71 8.47
N VAL A 85 1.36 -0.65 7.67
CA VAL A 85 0.73 0.60 8.08
C VAL A 85 -0.36 0.95 7.09
N LEU A 86 -1.52 1.31 7.61
CA LEU A 86 -2.61 1.88 6.84
C LEU A 86 -3.00 3.20 7.48
N ASN A 87 -2.69 4.30 6.83
CA ASN A 87 -3.06 5.62 7.29
C ASN A 87 -4.45 5.98 6.76
N CYS A 88 -5.29 6.54 7.61
CA CYS A 88 -6.62 6.95 7.22
C CYS A 88 -6.89 8.37 7.71
N GLY A 89 -7.20 9.27 6.79
CA GLY A 89 -7.56 10.63 7.10
C GLY A 89 -6.40 11.52 7.51
N ARG A 90 -6.72 12.79 7.78
CA ARG A 90 -5.72 13.81 8.06
C ARG A 90 -4.90 13.51 9.31
N GLN A 91 -5.56 13.18 10.42
CA GLN A 91 -4.85 12.89 11.67
C GLN A 91 -4.11 11.55 11.62
N GLY A 92 -4.51 10.65 10.72
CA GLY A 92 -3.78 9.41 10.49
C GLY A 92 -2.56 9.58 9.61
N GLY A 93 -2.36 10.77 9.05
CA GLY A 93 -1.20 11.04 8.19
C GLY A 93 -1.35 10.55 6.76
N GLN A 94 -2.58 10.36 6.29
CA GLN A 94 -2.80 9.94 4.91
C GLN A 94 -2.52 11.10 3.96
N GLU A 95 -1.52 10.94 3.11
CA GLU A 95 -1.11 11.99 2.17
C GLU A 95 -1.80 11.86 0.81
N VAL A 96 -2.00 10.62 0.34
CA VAL A 96 -2.61 10.36 -0.97
C VAL A 96 -4.01 9.78 -0.76
N PRO A 97 -5.07 10.40 -1.33
CA PRO A 97 -6.44 9.92 -1.16
C PRO A 97 -6.76 8.74 -2.09
N HIS A 98 -6.00 7.70 -1.95
CA HIS A 98 -6.17 6.40 -2.60
C HIS A 98 -5.67 5.37 -1.59
N LEU A 99 -6.54 4.46 -1.19
CA LEU A 99 -6.23 3.44 -0.17
C LEU A 99 -4.88 2.78 -0.48
N HIS A 100 -3.99 2.75 0.51
CA HIS A 100 -2.70 2.09 0.32
C HIS A 100 -2.15 1.61 1.66
N PHE A 101 -1.58 0.41 1.62
CA PHE A 101 -0.85 -0.16 2.74
C PHE A 101 0.65 0.06 2.51
N HIS A 102 1.36 0.39 3.59
CA HIS A 102 2.81 0.39 3.60
C HIS A 102 3.29 -0.94 4.15
N LEU A 103 4.18 -1.60 3.44
CA LEU A 103 4.90 -2.77 3.92
C LEU A 103 6.35 -2.35 4.15
N LEU A 104 6.78 -2.36 5.42
CA LEU A 104 8.08 -1.86 5.83
C LEU A 104 8.86 -2.97 6.52
N GLY A 105 10.09 -3.19 6.08
CA GLY A 105 10.93 -4.23 6.68
C GLY A 105 12.40 -4.01 6.42
N GLY A 106 13.22 -4.90 6.95
CA GLY A 106 14.66 -4.81 6.79
C GLY A 106 15.37 -4.03 7.89
N ARG A 107 14.64 -3.57 8.89
CA ARG A 107 15.19 -2.94 10.09
C ARG A 107 14.23 -3.16 11.25
N ALA A 108 14.72 -2.99 12.47
CA ALA A 108 13.86 -3.03 13.65
C ALA A 108 12.95 -1.81 13.68
N MET A 109 11.68 -2.03 13.98
CA MET A 109 10.71 -0.98 14.20
C MET A 109 10.61 -0.72 15.69
N THR A 110 10.26 0.51 16.05
CA THR A 110 10.13 0.89 17.46
C THR A 110 8.67 1.16 17.82
N TRP A 111 8.44 1.30 19.11
CA TRP A 111 7.11 1.62 19.63
C TRP A 111 7.24 2.84 20.53
N PRO A 112 6.32 3.84 20.47
CA PRO A 112 5.11 3.89 19.65
C PRO A 112 5.38 4.06 18.15
N PRO A 113 4.36 3.75 17.31
CA PRO A 113 4.55 3.75 15.85
C PRO A 113 4.61 5.14 15.20
N GLY A 114 4.32 6.16 15.93
CA GLY A 114 4.34 7.51 15.38
C GLY A 114 4.65 8.57 16.39
#